data_1f8ba3b1ede2804b2c63d3aad1cd3571
#
_entry.id   1f8ba3b1ede2804b2c63d3aad1cd3571
#
_cell.length_a   1.000
_cell.length_b   1.000
_cell.length_c   1.000
_cell.angle_alpha   90.00
_cell.angle_beta   90.00
_cell.angle_gamma   90.00
#
_symmetry.space_group_name_H-M   'P 1'
#
loop_
_entity.id
_entity.type
_entity.pdbx_description
1 polymer ?
#
loop_
_entity_poly.entity_id
_entity_poly.type
_entity_poly.pdbx_seq_one_letter_code
_entity_poly.pdbx_strand_id
1 'polypeptide(L)'
;MITEVEAQQIAEKFLLARHFDSKSNFSDCQLTIIDDTQVYQLHGELTMRSRSWLARFTGPESANKYVFRIEIDAHQGKIINYEII
;
A
#
# COMPACT_ATOMS: atom_id res chain seq x y z
N MET A 1 12.74 -13.33 -10.58
CA MET A 1 11.73 -12.25 -10.55
C MET A 1 10.58 -12.65 -9.62
N ILE A 2 10.11 -11.76 -8.80
CA ILE A 2 8.97 -12.04 -7.92
C ILE A 2 7.67 -12.08 -8.72
N THR A 3 6.64 -12.72 -8.17
CA THR A 3 5.32 -12.77 -8.77
C THR A 3 4.48 -11.57 -8.34
N GLU A 4 3.36 -11.37 -9.02
CA GLU A 4 2.38 -10.34 -8.65
C GLU A 4 1.87 -10.53 -7.22
N VAL A 5 1.59 -11.77 -6.83
CA VAL A 5 1.14 -12.09 -5.46
C VAL A 5 2.22 -11.76 -4.44
N GLU A 6 3.47 -12.06 -4.74
CA GLU A 6 4.59 -11.73 -3.86
C GLU A 6 4.76 -10.21 -3.72
N ALA A 7 4.59 -9.47 -4.82
CA ALA A 7 4.64 -8.02 -4.79
C ALA A 7 3.55 -7.43 -3.88
N GLN A 8 2.33 -7.96 -3.97
CA GLN A 8 1.24 -7.54 -3.09
C GLN A 8 1.54 -7.84 -1.62
N GLN A 9 2.11 -8.99 -1.33
CA GLN A 9 2.50 -9.36 0.04
C GLN A 9 3.58 -8.43 0.60
N ILE A 10 4.56 -8.08 -0.21
CA ILE A 10 5.62 -7.14 0.17
C ILE A 10 5.02 -5.76 0.48
N ALA A 11 4.13 -5.28 -0.38
CA ALA A 11 3.45 -4.01 -0.20
C ALA A 11 2.58 -4.00 1.05
N GLU A 12 1.84 -5.08 1.30
CA GLU A 12 1.00 -5.21 2.49
C GLU A 12 1.82 -5.14 3.77
N LYS A 13 2.92 -5.88 3.84
CA LYS A 13 3.82 -5.85 4.99
C LYS A 13 4.43 -4.47 5.21
N PHE A 14 4.79 -3.80 4.13
CA PHE A 14 5.33 -2.45 4.19
C PHE A 14 4.32 -1.46 4.76
N LEU A 15 3.07 -1.54 4.29
CA LEU A 15 2.01 -0.66 4.77
C LEU A 15 1.67 -0.93 6.23
N LEU A 16 1.62 -2.19 6.65
CA LEU A 16 1.35 -2.55 8.03
C LEU A 16 2.46 -2.08 8.97
N ALA A 17 3.72 -2.13 8.52
CA ALA A 17 4.84 -1.66 9.32
C ALA A 17 4.83 -0.15 9.52
N ARG A 18 4.32 0.60 8.54
CA ARG A 18 4.25 2.07 8.61
C ARG A 18 2.94 2.57 9.22
N HIS A 19 1.85 1.84 9.00
CA HIS A 19 0.52 2.23 9.44
C HIS A 19 -0.13 1.06 10.18
N PHE A 20 0.20 0.96 11.44
CA PHE A 20 -0.09 -0.19 12.29
C PHE A 20 -1.56 -0.63 12.31
N ASP A 21 -2.51 0.30 12.39
CA ASP A 21 -3.94 0.01 12.43
C ASP A 21 -4.62 0.27 11.09
N SER A 22 -3.98 -0.14 9.99
CA SER A 22 -4.53 0.12 8.66
C SER A 22 -4.97 -1.16 7.99
N LYS A 23 -5.92 -1.02 7.06
CA LYS A 23 -6.27 -2.04 6.09
C LYS A 23 -5.95 -1.56 4.69
N SER A 24 -5.27 -2.38 3.92
CA SER A 24 -4.98 -2.08 2.53
C SER A 24 -5.85 -2.92 1.61
N ASN A 25 -6.39 -2.28 0.57
CA ASN A 25 -7.14 -2.91 -0.49
C ASN A 25 -6.46 -2.59 -1.81
N PHE A 26 -5.91 -3.61 -2.47
CA PHE A 26 -5.26 -3.42 -3.75
C PHE A 26 -6.31 -3.46 -4.87
N SER A 27 -6.34 -2.40 -5.68
CA SER A 27 -7.28 -2.30 -6.81
C SER A 27 -6.63 -2.64 -8.13
N ASP A 28 -5.31 -2.47 -8.23
CA ASP A 28 -4.58 -2.68 -9.48
C ASP A 28 -3.13 -3.05 -9.20
N CYS A 29 -2.58 -3.91 -10.06
CA CYS A 29 -1.18 -4.27 -10.04
C CYS A 29 -0.71 -4.44 -11.48
N GLN A 30 0.25 -3.64 -11.89
CA GLN A 30 0.77 -3.65 -13.27
C GLN A 30 2.28 -3.84 -13.26
N LEU A 31 2.76 -4.67 -14.18
CA LEU A 31 4.19 -4.78 -14.44
C LEU A 31 4.55 -3.77 -15.52
N THR A 32 5.49 -2.89 -15.21
CA THR A 32 5.95 -1.86 -16.13
C THR A 32 7.48 -1.83 -16.17
N ILE A 33 8.03 -1.06 -17.10
CA ILE A 33 9.47 -0.87 -17.22
C ILE A 33 9.79 0.59 -16.95
N ILE A 34 10.65 0.84 -15.94
CA ILE A 34 11.13 2.17 -15.58
C ILE A 34 12.65 2.10 -15.60
N ASP A 35 13.29 2.94 -16.43
CA ASP A 35 14.76 2.98 -16.56
C ASP A 35 15.38 1.60 -16.80
N ASP A 36 14.81 0.84 -17.73
CA ASP A 36 15.23 -0.52 -18.09
C ASP A 36 15.05 -1.55 -16.97
N THR A 37 14.33 -1.20 -15.91
CA THR A 37 14.05 -2.09 -14.79
C THR A 37 12.57 -2.46 -14.76
N GLN A 38 12.30 -3.76 -14.62
CA GLN A 38 10.92 -4.22 -14.45
C GLN A 38 10.45 -3.90 -13.03
N VAL A 39 9.29 -3.25 -12.94
CA VAL A 39 8.72 -2.73 -11.71
C VAL A 39 7.25 -3.08 -11.64
N TYR A 40 6.81 -3.60 -10.50
CA TYR A 40 5.38 -3.73 -10.20
C TYR A 40 4.85 -2.43 -9.62
N GLN A 41 3.85 -1.85 -10.27
CA GLN A 41 3.12 -0.70 -9.77
C GLN A 41 1.80 -1.17 -9.16
N LEU A 42 1.64 -0.95 -7.87
CA LEU A 42 0.44 -1.33 -7.15
C LEU A 42 -0.31 -0.07 -6.71
N HIS A 43 -1.61 -0.09 -6.97
CA HIS A 43 -2.51 0.98 -6.55
C HIS A 43 -3.58 0.39 -5.65
N GLY A 44 -4.08 1.18 -4.72
CA GLY A 44 -5.15 0.74 -3.86
C GLY A 44 -5.60 1.80 -2.87
N GLU A 45 -6.44 1.38 -1.95
CA GLU A 45 -6.95 2.22 -0.87
C GLU A 45 -6.39 1.74 0.46
N LEU A 46 -5.98 2.69 1.27
CA LEU A 46 -5.54 2.45 2.64
C LEU A 46 -6.55 3.06 3.59
N THR A 47 -7.13 2.24 4.46
CA THR A 47 -8.05 2.70 5.49
C THR A 47 -7.31 2.71 6.81
N MET A 48 -7.21 3.90 7.43
CA MET A 48 -6.55 4.06 8.72
C MET A 48 -7.57 4.50 9.76
N ARG A 49 -7.56 3.83 10.92
CA ARG A 49 -8.39 4.24 12.04
C ARG A 49 -7.78 5.45 12.73
N SER A 50 -8.63 6.39 13.10
CA SER A 50 -8.20 7.48 13.96
C SER A 50 -7.85 6.95 15.34
N ARG A 51 -6.69 7.34 15.86
CA ARG A 51 -6.24 6.96 17.22
C ARG A 51 -6.80 7.88 18.29
N SER A 52 -7.52 8.92 17.91
CA SER A 52 -8.14 9.83 18.88
C SER A 52 -9.25 9.10 19.64
N TRP A 53 -9.21 9.18 20.96
CA TRP A 53 -10.28 8.62 21.79
C TRP A 53 -11.63 9.30 21.52
N LEU A 54 -11.60 10.55 21.07
CA LEU A 54 -12.80 11.28 20.65
C LEU A 54 -13.46 10.63 19.44
N ALA A 55 -12.69 10.04 18.56
CA ALA A 55 -13.20 9.36 17.38
C ALA A 55 -14.06 8.14 17.74
N ARG A 56 -13.86 7.55 18.91
CA ARG A 56 -14.68 6.43 19.38
C ARG A 56 -16.12 6.84 19.69
N PHE A 57 -16.33 8.11 19.97
CA PHE A 57 -17.67 8.65 20.29
C PHE A 57 -18.37 9.22 19.06
N THR A 58 -17.66 9.41 17.96
CA THR A 58 -18.24 9.97 16.73
C THR A 58 -18.71 8.89 15.75
N GLY A 59 -18.56 7.61 16.11
CA GLY A 59 -19.07 6.48 15.34
C GLY A 59 -18.09 5.94 14.29
N PRO A 60 -18.59 5.09 13.36
CA PRO A 60 -17.74 4.39 12.40
C PRO A 60 -17.09 5.28 11.34
N GLU A 61 -17.42 6.54 11.30
CA GLU A 61 -16.86 7.50 10.35
C GLU A 61 -15.46 7.98 10.70
N SER A 62 -14.90 7.46 11.79
CA SER A 62 -13.55 7.81 12.24
C SER A 62 -12.43 7.21 11.38
N ALA A 63 -12.76 6.31 10.44
CA ALA A 63 -11.77 5.73 9.53
C ALA A 63 -11.53 6.65 8.35
N ASN A 64 -10.26 7.01 8.13
CA ASN A 64 -9.85 7.80 6.98
C ASN A 64 -9.39 6.90 5.86
N LYS A 65 -9.81 7.22 4.64
CA LYS A 65 -9.41 6.49 3.43
C LYS A 65 -8.41 7.31 2.63
N TYR A 66 -7.34 6.66 2.22
CA TYR A 66 -6.29 7.26 1.40
C TYR A 66 -6.05 6.38 0.19
N VAL A 67 -5.70 7.00 -0.92
CA VAL A 67 -5.24 6.27 -2.11
C VAL A 67 -3.72 6.17 -2.03
N PHE A 68 -3.18 5.00 -2.31
CA PHE A 68 -1.73 4.80 -2.31
C PHE A 68 -1.24 4.25 -3.64
N ARG A 69 0.03 4.50 -3.91
CA ARG A 69 0.76 3.90 -5.02
C ARG A 69 2.10 3.40 -4.49
N ILE A 70 2.43 2.16 -4.80
CA ILE A 70 3.70 1.54 -4.41
C ILE A 70 4.36 0.98 -5.65
N GLU A 71 5.65 1.22 -5.79
CA GLU A 71 6.45 0.67 -6.86
C GLU A 71 7.51 -0.26 -6.27
N ILE A 72 7.55 -1.49 -6.77
CA ILE A 72 8.43 -2.54 -6.26
C ILE A 72 9.28 -3.09 -7.39
N ASP A 73 10.60 -3.17 -7.18
CA ASP A 73 11.53 -3.81 -8.11
C ASP A 73 11.13 -5.28 -8.27
N ALA A 74 10.82 -5.68 -9.51
CA ALA A 74 10.34 -7.03 -9.79
C ALA A 74 11.41 -8.10 -9.63
N HIS A 75 12.67 -7.73 -9.70
CA HIS A 75 13.79 -8.68 -9.55
C HIS A 75 14.22 -8.84 -8.10
N GLN A 76 14.31 -7.76 -7.35
CA GLN A 76 14.82 -7.75 -5.98
C GLN A 76 13.74 -7.74 -4.91
N GLY A 77 12.49 -7.41 -5.28
CA GLY A 77 11.41 -7.30 -4.31
C GLY A 77 11.56 -6.12 -3.37
N LYS A 78 12.31 -5.10 -3.76
CA LYS A 78 12.51 -3.90 -2.96
C LYS A 78 11.54 -2.81 -3.34
N ILE A 79 11.03 -2.10 -2.36
CA ILE A 79 10.18 -0.94 -2.60
C ILE A 79 11.05 0.21 -3.08
N ILE A 80 10.74 0.69 -4.29
CA ILE A 80 11.47 1.78 -4.94
C ILE A 80 10.82 3.11 -4.60
N ASN A 81 9.49 3.14 -4.61
CA ASN A 81 8.74 4.37 -4.40
C ASN A 81 7.43 4.05 -3.69
N TYR A 82 6.99 5.00 -2.87
CA TYR A 82 5.76 4.88 -2.08
C TYR A 82 5.13 6.25 -1.97
N GLU A 83 3.83 6.33 -2.25
CA GLU A 83 3.12 7.60 -2.25
C GLU A 83 1.70 7.40 -1.72
N ILE A 84 1.29 8.27 -0.81
CA ILE A 84 -0.10 8.38 -0.37
C ILE A 84 -0.64 9.72 -0.86
N ILE A 85 -1.76 9.64 -1.53
CA ILE A 85 -2.40 10.81 -2.13
C ILE A 85 -3.56 11.28 -1.25
#